data_22f9ccc668117504749343ac77fa2329
#
_entry.id   22f9ccc668117504749343ac77fa2329
#
_cell.length_a   1.000
_cell.length_b   1.000
_cell.length_c   1.000
_cell.angle_alpha   90.00
_cell.angle_beta   90.00
_cell.angle_gamma   90.00
#
_symmetry.space_group_name_H-M   'P 1'
#
loop_
_entity.id
_entity.type
_entity.pdbx_description
1 polymer ?
#
loop_
_entity_poly.entity_id
_entity_poly.type
_entity_poly.pdbx_seq_one_letter_code
_entity_poly.pdbx_strand_id
1 'polypeptide(L)'
;MKKKVLILGVCSLLLCGCGKIPTLSNGDEAVVTFKDGNMISANDFYEEIKNNFGLNTLLNMIDKFVFESEFADEMENANTYADAVIDQLKTNYGSEEELLIALQSSGYQTIEAYKDFVYISYLQNIAIEAYVSDNITEDELKEYYENDVYPDMTISHILITPDVTDDMEDEEKEKAENTAKETVEKIIDELNTAKKNGDDIEETFAKLAKEYSEDDDSKEDGGSLGEINIGSLDSNYDELVKAASELKDGEYSTEIITTELGYHVILKTKTGEKKSYDDSLDSMKESITQDKLTEDQSLMVDAIRYYRDLYELDIVDSELDSQYSIYMNNLINTYKNQNK
;
A
#
# COMPACT_ATOMS: atom_id res chain seq x y z
N MET A 1 78.21 -22.30 -10.38
CA MET A 1 77.18 -23.32 -10.66
C MET A 1 75.91 -22.97 -9.87
N LYS A 2 74.92 -22.38 -10.56
CA LYS A 2 73.66 -22.01 -9.93
C LYS A 2 72.67 -23.18 -10.07
N LYS A 3 72.30 -23.79 -8.95
CA LYS A 3 71.23 -24.83 -8.92
C LYS A 3 69.89 -24.17 -9.14
N LYS A 4 69.24 -24.49 -10.25
CA LYS A 4 67.84 -24.18 -10.50
C LYS A 4 67.01 -25.21 -9.76
N VAL A 5 66.27 -24.77 -8.75
CA VAL A 5 65.23 -25.54 -8.10
C VAL A 5 63.97 -25.40 -8.98
N LEU A 6 63.57 -26.53 -9.55
CA LEU A 6 62.32 -26.64 -10.31
C LEU A 6 61.20 -26.88 -9.29
N ILE A 7 60.42 -25.83 -9.04
CA ILE A 7 59.18 -25.99 -8.26
C ILE A 7 58.10 -26.50 -9.22
N LEU A 8 57.78 -27.77 -9.12
CA LEU A 8 56.57 -28.31 -9.74
C LEU A 8 55.34 -27.70 -9.03
N GLY A 9 54.69 -26.77 -9.70
CA GLY A 9 53.38 -26.31 -9.30
C GLY A 9 52.37 -27.43 -9.54
N VAL A 10 51.85 -28.02 -8.48
CA VAL A 10 50.69 -28.92 -8.55
C VAL A 10 49.47 -28.01 -8.79
N CYS A 11 49.08 -27.86 -10.05
CA CYS A 11 47.73 -27.39 -10.37
C CYS A 11 46.73 -28.48 -10.04
N SER A 12 46.20 -28.46 -8.85
CA SER A 12 45.00 -29.22 -8.54
C SER A 12 43.84 -28.67 -9.36
N LEU A 13 43.38 -29.46 -10.32
CA LEU A 13 42.14 -29.23 -11.06
C LEU A 13 40.99 -29.27 -10.06
N LEU A 14 40.55 -28.09 -9.69
CA LEU A 14 39.30 -27.93 -8.94
C LEU A 14 38.14 -28.27 -9.90
N LEU A 15 37.54 -29.43 -9.70
CA LEU A 15 36.25 -29.76 -10.25
C LEU A 15 35.24 -28.79 -9.60
N CYS A 16 34.84 -27.74 -10.36
CA CYS A 16 33.75 -26.88 -9.99
C CYS A 16 32.45 -27.69 -9.91
N GLY A 17 32.15 -28.24 -8.74
CA GLY A 17 30.82 -28.68 -8.40
C GLY A 17 29.99 -27.47 -8.02
N CYS A 18 29.00 -27.08 -8.82
CA CYS A 18 28.04 -26.09 -8.43
C CYS A 18 27.45 -26.41 -7.04
N GLY A 19 27.58 -25.50 -6.08
CA GLY A 19 26.86 -25.53 -4.81
C GLY A 19 27.56 -26.22 -3.64
N LYS A 20 28.87 -26.55 -3.71
CA LYS A 20 29.61 -27.07 -2.54
C LYS A 20 30.72 -26.13 -2.12
N ILE A 21 30.88 -25.98 -0.81
CA ILE A 21 32.01 -25.25 -0.24
C ILE A 21 33.32 -25.95 -0.69
N PRO A 22 34.32 -25.20 -1.24
CA PRO A 22 35.58 -25.78 -1.69
C PRO A 22 36.32 -26.41 -0.53
N THR A 23 36.73 -27.70 -0.68
CA THR A 23 37.49 -28.45 0.33
C THR A 23 38.93 -28.62 -0.15
N LEU A 24 39.87 -28.24 0.68
CA LEU A 24 41.32 -28.41 0.43
C LEU A 24 41.74 -29.86 0.57
N SER A 25 42.93 -30.19 0.07
CA SER A 25 43.49 -31.55 0.12
C SER A 25 43.73 -32.10 1.56
N ASN A 26 43.81 -31.20 2.55
CA ASN A 26 43.92 -31.53 3.98
C ASN A 26 42.53 -31.70 4.66
N GLY A 27 41.42 -31.54 3.93
CA GLY A 27 40.07 -31.63 4.45
C GLY A 27 39.47 -30.35 4.97
N ASP A 28 40.20 -29.22 4.98
CA ASP A 28 39.68 -27.92 5.41
C ASP A 28 38.80 -27.31 4.34
N GLU A 29 37.70 -26.72 4.77
CA GLU A 29 36.83 -25.90 3.91
C GLU A 29 37.31 -24.47 3.89
N ALA A 30 37.80 -24.00 2.74
CA ALA A 30 38.35 -22.66 2.58
C ALA A 30 37.74 -21.93 1.39
N VAL A 31 37.41 -20.64 1.61
CA VAL A 31 36.90 -19.73 0.56
C VAL A 31 38.09 -19.13 -0.19
N VAL A 32 39.19 -18.78 0.51
CA VAL A 32 40.39 -18.16 -0.05
C VAL A 32 41.64 -18.78 0.54
N THR A 33 42.67 -19.00 -0.27
CA THR A 33 44.02 -19.40 0.17
C THR A 33 45.06 -18.42 -0.32
N PHE A 34 46.09 -18.14 0.50
CA PHE A 34 47.19 -17.25 0.21
C PHE A 34 48.46 -18.01 -0.09
N LYS A 35 49.44 -17.39 -0.74
CA LYS A 35 50.73 -18.00 -1.11
C LYS A 35 51.60 -18.44 0.08
N ASP A 36 51.40 -17.81 1.21
CA ASP A 36 52.09 -18.11 2.48
C ASP A 36 51.46 -19.24 3.30
N GLY A 37 50.36 -19.82 2.77
CA GLY A 37 49.64 -20.90 3.43
C GLY A 37 48.53 -20.45 4.35
N ASN A 38 48.31 -19.15 4.53
CA ASN A 38 47.16 -18.62 5.21
C ASN A 38 45.89 -18.85 4.38
N MET A 39 44.72 -18.83 5.03
CA MET A 39 43.42 -19.01 4.37
C MET A 39 42.35 -18.23 5.11
N ILE A 40 41.25 -17.95 4.39
CA ILE A 40 39.97 -17.60 4.96
C ILE A 40 39.11 -18.86 4.91
N SER A 41 38.77 -19.38 6.08
CA SER A 41 37.93 -20.58 6.17
C SER A 41 36.49 -20.28 5.81
N ALA A 42 35.72 -21.30 5.47
CA ALA A 42 34.26 -21.15 5.25
C ALA A 42 33.57 -20.67 6.53
N ASN A 43 34.06 -21.14 7.70
CA ASN A 43 33.50 -20.69 8.98
C ASN A 43 33.80 -19.22 9.28
N ASP A 44 35.02 -18.74 9.05
CA ASP A 44 35.34 -17.29 9.24
C ASP A 44 34.47 -16.42 8.33
N PHE A 45 34.28 -16.86 7.08
CA PHE A 45 33.44 -16.18 6.12
C PHE A 45 31.96 -16.21 6.51
N TYR A 46 31.47 -17.35 7.02
CA TYR A 46 30.11 -17.49 7.55
C TYR A 46 29.87 -16.53 8.74
N GLU A 47 30.77 -16.51 9.73
CA GLU A 47 30.65 -15.64 10.89
C GLU A 47 30.64 -14.15 10.49
N GLU A 48 31.46 -13.76 9.52
CA GLU A 48 31.47 -12.37 9.01
C GLU A 48 30.15 -12.00 8.32
N ILE A 49 29.58 -12.91 7.50
CA ILE A 49 28.27 -12.69 6.87
C ILE A 49 27.17 -12.66 7.94
N LYS A 50 27.20 -13.59 8.90
CA LYS A 50 26.23 -13.65 10.00
C LYS A 50 26.21 -12.35 10.79
N ASN A 51 27.37 -11.82 11.13
CA ASN A 51 27.50 -10.60 11.91
C ASN A 51 26.98 -9.35 11.17
N ASN A 52 27.18 -9.27 9.86
CA ASN A 52 26.81 -8.09 9.08
C ASN A 52 25.42 -8.17 8.45
N PHE A 53 24.98 -9.35 8.05
CA PHE A 53 23.76 -9.55 7.26
C PHE A 53 22.86 -10.67 7.78
N GLY A 54 23.28 -11.42 8.82
CA GLY A 54 22.66 -12.68 9.21
C GLY A 54 21.20 -12.56 9.56
N LEU A 55 20.83 -11.58 10.39
CA LEU A 55 19.44 -11.40 10.80
C LEU A 55 18.52 -11.08 9.61
N ASN A 56 18.87 -10.13 8.78
CA ASN A 56 18.02 -9.75 7.63
C ASN A 56 17.87 -10.91 6.63
N THR A 57 18.97 -11.64 6.38
CA THR A 57 18.93 -12.83 5.51
C THR A 57 18.05 -13.92 6.11
N LEU A 58 18.18 -14.17 7.41
CA LEU A 58 17.37 -15.16 8.12
C LEU A 58 15.89 -14.80 8.10
N LEU A 59 15.53 -13.53 8.37
CA LEU A 59 14.15 -13.06 8.31
C LEU A 59 13.53 -13.30 6.95
N ASN A 60 14.23 -12.92 5.87
CA ASN A 60 13.75 -13.16 4.51
C ASN A 60 13.53 -14.65 4.22
N MET A 61 14.42 -15.53 4.72
CA MET A 61 14.28 -16.99 4.54
C MET A 61 13.10 -17.54 5.35
N ILE A 62 12.89 -17.06 6.57
CA ILE A 62 11.77 -17.44 7.42
C ILE A 62 10.46 -17.00 6.77
N ASP A 63 10.35 -15.73 6.37
CA ASP A 63 9.16 -15.17 5.79
C ASP A 63 8.82 -15.87 4.47
N LYS A 64 9.82 -16.13 3.64
CA LYS A 64 9.62 -16.89 2.41
C LYS A 64 9.03 -18.26 2.71
N PHE A 65 9.61 -19.01 3.64
CA PHE A 65 9.13 -20.35 4.01
C PHE A 65 7.70 -20.30 4.57
N VAL A 66 7.46 -19.41 5.52
CA VAL A 66 6.16 -19.30 6.21
C VAL A 66 5.06 -18.88 5.22
N PHE A 67 5.29 -17.82 4.47
CA PHE A 67 4.23 -17.29 3.59
C PHE A 67 4.02 -18.14 2.33
N GLU A 68 5.05 -18.78 1.77
CA GLU A 68 4.86 -19.76 0.69
C GLU A 68 4.07 -21.00 1.17
N SER A 69 4.25 -21.38 2.44
CA SER A 69 3.53 -22.52 3.01
C SER A 69 2.06 -22.18 3.29
N GLU A 70 1.79 -20.98 3.79
CA GLU A 70 0.44 -20.54 4.17
C GLU A 70 -0.37 -20.07 2.97
N PHE A 71 0.25 -19.36 2.01
CA PHE A 71 -0.38 -18.76 0.86
C PHE A 71 0.11 -19.39 -0.45
N ALA A 72 0.14 -20.72 -0.51
CA ALA A 72 0.64 -21.48 -1.68
C ALA A 72 -0.11 -21.12 -2.97
N ASP A 73 -1.40 -20.82 -2.89
CA ASP A 73 -2.25 -20.45 -4.02
C ASP A 73 -1.91 -19.05 -4.58
N GLU A 74 -1.27 -18.20 -3.79
CA GLU A 74 -0.85 -16.85 -4.19
C GLU A 74 0.56 -16.77 -4.80
N MET A 75 1.32 -17.87 -4.79
CA MET A 75 2.69 -17.88 -5.29
C MET A 75 2.82 -17.50 -6.77
N GLU A 76 1.86 -17.89 -7.61
CA GLU A 76 1.84 -17.53 -9.04
C GLU A 76 1.57 -16.03 -9.22
N ASN A 77 0.63 -15.47 -8.46
CA ASN A 77 0.31 -14.05 -8.45
C ASN A 77 1.53 -13.23 -7.96
N ALA A 78 2.17 -13.66 -6.89
CA ALA A 78 3.37 -13.02 -6.34
C ALA A 78 4.53 -12.99 -7.37
N ASN A 79 4.76 -14.10 -8.08
CA ASN A 79 5.77 -14.14 -9.15
C ASN A 79 5.42 -13.20 -10.30
N THR A 80 4.17 -13.20 -10.76
CA THR A 80 3.70 -12.32 -11.83
C THR A 80 3.83 -10.84 -11.44
N TYR A 81 3.47 -10.50 -10.22
CA TYR A 81 3.63 -9.15 -9.68
C TYR A 81 5.11 -8.74 -9.62
N ALA A 82 5.98 -9.61 -9.10
CA ALA A 82 7.41 -9.33 -9.01
C ALA A 82 8.04 -9.14 -10.40
N ASP A 83 7.65 -9.95 -11.41
CA ASP A 83 8.11 -9.78 -12.80
C ASP A 83 7.65 -8.44 -13.37
N ALA A 84 6.39 -8.06 -13.16
CA ALA A 84 5.85 -6.79 -13.63
C ALA A 84 6.58 -5.58 -13.01
N VAL A 85 6.89 -5.64 -11.71
CA VAL A 85 7.66 -4.59 -11.02
C VAL A 85 9.06 -4.46 -11.63
N ILE A 86 9.75 -5.58 -11.87
CA ILE A 86 11.09 -5.56 -12.48
C ILE A 86 11.04 -5.01 -13.91
N ASP A 87 10.07 -5.38 -14.71
CA ASP A 87 9.92 -4.89 -16.09
C ASP A 87 9.58 -3.38 -16.13
N GLN A 88 8.76 -2.92 -15.20
CA GLN A 88 8.47 -1.49 -15.03
C GLN A 88 9.74 -0.71 -14.65
N LEU A 89 10.53 -1.24 -13.71
CA LEU A 89 11.79 -0.61 -13.31
C LEU A 89 12.81 -0.59 -14.44
N LYS A 90 12.95 -1.68 -15.22
CA LYS A 90 13.82 -1.70 -16.43
C LYS A 90 13.41 -0.61 -17.42
N THR A 91 12.11 -0.40 -17.60
CA THR A 91 11.60 0.65 -18.47
C THR A 91 11.94 2.04 -17.94
N ASN A 92 11.76 2.27 -16.63
CA ASN A 92 12.01 3.55 -16.00
C ASN A 92 13.50 3.93 -15.97
N TYR A 93 14.38 2.95 -15.75
CA TYR A 93 15.85 3.16 -15.75
C TYR A 93 16.48 3.08 -17.14
N GLY A 94 15.75 2.60 -18.16
CA GLY A 94 16.18 2.54 -19.55
C GLY A 94 17.10 1.35 -19.89
N SER A 95 17.73 0.70 -18.92
CA SER A 95 18.52 -0.52 -19.13
C SER A 95 18.66 -1.35 -17.85
N GLU A 96 18.95 -2.67 -18.01
CA GLU A 96 19.26 -3.54 -16.85
C GLU A 96 20.53 -3.10 -16.10
N GLU A 97 21.50 -2.52 -16.79
CA GLU A 97 22.76 -2.06 -16.18
C GLU A 97 22.49 -0.86 -15.25
N GLU A 98 21.71 0.12 -15.70
CA GLU A 98 21.34 1.29 -14.87
C GLU A 98 20.43 0.88 -13.71
N LEU A 99 19.49 -0.02 -13.92
CA LEU A 99 18.68 -0.61 -12.85
C LEU A 99 19.57 -1.31 -11.82
N LEU A 100 20.54 -2.14 -12.26
CA LEU A 100 21.44 -2.86 -11.35
C LEU A 100 22.26 -1.89 -10.48
N ILE A 101 22.78 -0.80 -11.07
CA ILE A 101 23.51 0.23 -10.32
C ILE A 101 22.62 0.88 -9.26
N ALA A 102 21.36 1.21 -9.59
CA ALA A 102 20.42 1.77 -8.64
C ALA A 102 20.09 0.79 -7.49
N LEU A 103 19.85 -0.47 -7.82
CA LEU A 103 19.59 -1.52 -6.83
C LEU A 103 20.80 -1.78 -5.92
N GLN A 104 22.02 -1.76 -6.46
CA GLN A 104 23.24 -1.89 -5.65
C GLN A 104 23.39 -0.72 -4.67
N SER A 105 23.02 0.48 -5.05
CA SER A 105 22.98 1.64 -4.15
C SER A 105 21.96 1.48 -3.02
N SER A 106 20.93 0.68 -3.24
CA SER A 106 19.90 0.32 -2.26
C SER A 106 20.19 -0.99 -1.49
N GLY A 107 21.37 -1.60 -1.72
CA GLY A 107 21.83 -2.78 -0.99
C GLY A 107 21.57 -4.13 -1.69
N TYR A 108 20.88 -4.15 -2.83
CA TYR A 108 20.61 -5.38 -3.59
C TYR A 108 21.72 -5.63 -4.62
N GLN A 109 22.41 -6.77 -4.49
CA GLN A 109 23.57 -7.08 -5.35
C GLN A 109 23.16 -7.55 -6.76
N THR A 110 21.94 -8.02 -6.95
CA THR A 110 21.40 -8.52 -8.22
C THR A 110 19.93 -8.12 -8.38
N ILE A 111 19.46 -8.07 -9.63
CA ILE A 111 18.04 -7.86 -9.92
C ILE A 111 17.18 -9.00 -9.35
N GLU A 112 17.70 -10.23 -9.37
CA GLU A 112 17.00 -11.39 -8.82
C GLU A 112 16.81 -11.29 -7.30
N ALA A 113 17.82 -10.79 -6.57
CA ALA A 113 17.67 -10.55 -5.13
C ALA A 113 16.61 -9.51 -4.81
N TYR A 114 16.44 -8.49 -5.65
CA TYR A 114 15.37 -7.52 -5.50
C TYR A 114 14.02 -8.09 -5.90
N LYS A 115 13.98 -8.92 -6.96
CA LYS A 115 12.77 -9.64 -7.36
C LYS A 115 12.28 -10.57 -6.24
N ASP A 116 13.18 -11.33 -5.60
CA ASP A 116 12.85 -12.15 -4.43
C ASP A 116 12.28 -11.31 -3.28
N PHE A 117 12.82 -10.12 -3.03
CA PHE A 117 12.28 -9.19 -2.03
C PHE A 117 10.87 -8.75 -2.38
N VAL A 118 10.60 -8.35 -3.62
CA VAL A 118 9.26 -7.95 -4.09
C VAL A 118 8.27 -9.11 -3.97
N TYR A 119 8.68 -10.30 -4.35
CA TYR A 119 7.90 -11.53 -4.23
C TYR A 119 7.49 -11.82 -2.77
N ILE A 120 8.46 -11.78 -1.85
CA ILE A 120 8.18 -12.01 -0.42
C ILE A 120 7.29 -10.90 0.13
N SER A 121 7.52 -9.64 -0.26
CA SER A 121 6.71 -8.50 0.18
C SER A 121 5.25 -8.63 -0.27
N TYR A 122 4.99 -9.14 -1.47
CA TYR A 122 3.64 -9.42 -1.93
C TYR A 122 2.93 -10.43 -1.02
N LEU A 123 3.56 -11.58 -0.76
CA LEU A 123 2.98 -12.60 0.13
C LEU A 123 2.82 -12.09 1.56
N GLN A 124 3.75 -11.25 2.03
CA GLN A 124 3.65 -10.62 3.34
C GLN A 124 2.43 -9.68 3.43
N ASN A 125 2.14 -8.91 2.40
CA ASN A 125 0.95 -8.06 2.36
C ASN A 125 -0.34 -8.89 2.39
N ILE A 126 -0.40 -9.97 1.60
CA ILE A 126 -1.52 -10.92 1.65
C ILE A 126 -1.71 -11.48 3.07
N ALA A 127 -0.61 -11.86 3.75
CA ALA A 127 -0.65 -12.35 5.11
C ALA A 127 -1.18 -11.30 6.10
N ILE A 128 -0.76 -10.04 5.97
CA ILE A 128 -1.21 -8.93 6.81
C ILE A 128 -2.71 -8.70 6.62
N GLU A 129 -3.16 -8.60 5.37
CA GLU A 129 -4.58 -8.40 5.04
C GLU A 129 -5.45 -9.57 5.53
N ALA A 130 -5.02 -10.80 5.31
CA ALA A 130 -5.71 -12.00 5.79
C ALA A 130 -5.84 -12.01 7.32
N TYR A 131 -4.73 -11.73 8.03
CA TYR A 131 -4.74 -11.65 9.48
C TYR A 131 -5.74 -10.61 10.00
N VAL A 132 -5.76 -9.41 9.44
CA VAL A 132 -6.67 -8.35 9.88
C VAL A 132 -8.11 -8.71 9.54
N SER A 133 -8.36 -9.19 8.32
CA SER A 133 -9.69 -9.60 7.84
C SER A 133 -10.30 -10.73 8.68
N ASP A 134 -9.50 -11.73 9.04
CA ASP A 134 -9.94 -12.87 9.87
C ASP A 134 -10.26 -12.48 11.31
N ASN A 135 -9.70 -11.37 11.78
CA ASN A 135 -9.95 -10.82 13.11
C ASN A 135 -11.06 -9.75 13.16
N ILE A 136 -11.73 -9.46 12.04
CA ILE A 136 -12.91 -8.58 12.02
C ILE A 136 -14.07 -9.33 12.70
N THR A 137 -14.66 -8.69 13.69
CA THR A 137 -15.78 -9.26 14.43
C THR A 137 -17.10 -9.08 13.70
N GLU A 138 -18.07 -9.95 13.98
CA GLU A 138 -19.44 -9.85 13.45
C GLU A 138 -20.14 -8.55 13.86
N ASP A 139 -19.80 -7.98 15.02
CA ASP A 139 -20.36 -6.71 15.48
C ASP A 139 -19.80 -5.54 14.67
N GLU A 140 -18.49 -5.52 14.33
CA GLU A 140 -17.87 -4.54 13.45
C GLU A 140 -18.47 -4.59 12.04
N LEU A 141 -18.66 -5.78 11.49
CA LEU A 141 -19.29 -5.96 10.18
C LEU A 141 -20.73 -5.42 10.16
N LYS A 142 -21.51 -5.64 11.22
CA LYS A 142 -22.89 -5.11 11.32
C LYS A 142 -22.89 -3.59 11.46
N GLU A 143 -22.02 -3.04 12.29
CA GLU A 143 -21.88 -1.61 12.47
C GLU A 143 -21.51 -0.93 11.16
N TYR A 144 -20.53 -1.49 10.43
CA TYR A 144 -20.13 -1.00 9.12
C TYR A 144 -21.27 -1.10 8.10
N TYR A 145 -21.98 -2.23 8.07
CA TYR A 145 -23.14 -2.39 7.18
C TYR A 145 -24.22 -1.34 7.44
N GLU A 146 -24.52 -1.04 8.69
CA GLU A 146 -25.55 -0.06 9.06
C GLU A 146 -25.15 1.37 8.68
N ASN A 147 -23.89 1.74 8.92
CA ASN A 147 -23.42 3.12 8.86
C ASN A 147 -22.69 3.49 7.56
N ASP A 148 -21.99 2.56 6.92
CA ASP A 148 -21.04 2.85 5.85
C ASP A 148 -21.36 2.14 4.52
N VAL A 149 -22.27 1.18 4.50
CA VAL A 149 -22.79 0.64 3.24
C VAL A 149 -24.01 1.46 2.83
N TYR A 150 -23.92 2.10 1.68
CA TYR A 150 -24.97 2.94 1.12
C TYR A 150 -25.67 2.27 -0.07
N PRO A 151 -26.94 2.61 -0.38
CA PRO A 151 -27.54 2.24 -1.64
C PRO A 151 -26.89 3.00 -2.80
N ASP A 152 -26.97 2.48 -4.01
CA ASP A 152 -26.65 3.27 -5.18
C ASP A 152 -27.57 4.49 -5.26
N MET A 153 -27.03 5.65 -5.53
CA MET A 153 -27.80 6.90 -5.60
C MET A 153 -27.48 7.65 -6.88
N THR A 154 -28.52 8.24 -7.50
CA THR A 154 -28.30 9.16 -8.64
C THR A 154 -28.21 10.55 -8.08
N ILE A 155 -27.06 11.20 -8.27
CA ILE A 155 -26.80 12.56 -7.82
C ILE A 155 -26.28 13.46 -8.92
N SER A 156 -26.52 14.75 -8.73
CA SER A 156 -25.85 15.84 -9.46
C SER A 156 -25.12 16.72 -8.47
N HIS A 157 -24.00 17.32 -8.87
CA HIS A 157 -23.27 18.27 -8.04
C HIS A 157 -22.94 19.57 -8.77
N ILE A 158 -22.63 20.61 -8.01
CA ILE A 158 -22.03 21.86 -8.45
C ILE A 158 -20.76 22.02 -7.64
N LEU A 159 -19.60 22.06 -8.31
CA LEU A 159 -18.29 22.26 -7.70
C LEU A 159 -17.85 23.69 -7.85
N ILE A 160 -17.40 24.31 -6.76
CA ILE A 160 -16.69 25.59 -6.75
C ILE A 160 -15.33 25.39 -6.10
N THR A 161 -14.29 25.53 -6.87
CA THR A 161 -12.90 25.38 -6.44
C THR A 161 -12.34 26.73 -5.98
N PRO A 162 -11.79 26.88 -4.78
CA PRO A 162 -11.13 28.11 -4.38
C PRO A 162 -9.88 28.34 -5.25
N ASP A 163 -9.73 29.56 -5.78
CA ASP A 163 -8.56 29.94 -6.59
C ASP A 163 -7.34 30.18 -5.69
N VAL A 164 -6.76 29.07 -5.21
CA VAL A 164 -5.61 29.03 -4.30
C VAL A 164 -4.40 28.47 -5.03
N THR A 165 -3.25 29.18 -4.90
CA THR A 165 -1.96 28.72 -5.40
C THR A 165 -0.95 28.60 -4.26
N ASP A 166 0.11 27.81 -4.46
CA ASP A 166 1.12 27.54 -3.42
C ASP A 166 1.88 28.78 -2.96
N ASP A 167 1.99 29.78 -3.80
CA ASP A 167 2.71 31.04 -3.57
C ASP A 167 1.86 32.14 -2.90
N MET A 168 0.57 31.90 -2.66
CA MET A 168 -0.29 32.84 -1.95
C MET A 168 0.03 32.92 -0.46
N GLU A 169 -0.09 34.13 0.11
CA GLU A 169 -0.07 34.36 1.55
C GLU A 169 -1.34 33.81 2.21
N ASP A 170 -1.27 33.43 3.48
CA ASP A 170 -2.41 32.81 4.20
C ASP A 170 -3.69 33.65 4.16
N GLU A 171 -3.57 35.00 4.24
CA GLU A 171 -4.71 35.92 4.16
C GLU A 171 -5.34 35.92 2.76
N GLU A 172 -4.55 35.72 1.70
CA GLU A 172 -5.04 35.64 0.32
C GLU A 172 -5.75 34.31 0.08
N LYS A 173 -5.21 33.20 0.63
CA LYS A 173 -5.84 31.87 0.60
C LYS A 173 -7.19 31.89 1.29
N GLU A 174 -7.25 32.42 2.53
CA GLU A 174 -8.50 32.54 3.29
C GLU A 174 -9.55 33.39 2.52
N LYS A 175 -9.12 34.44 1.85
CA LYS A 175 -10.01 35.27 1.03
C LYS A 175 -10.56 34.52 -0.18
N ALA A 176 -9.72 33.72 -0.88
CA ALA A 176 -10.13 32.91 -2.01
C ALA A 176 -11.15 31.84 -1.58
N GLU A 177 -10.88 31.15 -0.47
CA GLU A 177 -11.81 30.18 0.12
C GLU A 177 -13.15 30.80 0.51
N ASN A 178 -13.13 31.97 1.16
CA ASN A 178 -14.34 32.67 1.53
C ASN A 178 -15.16 33.12 0.28
N THR A 179 -14.49 33.56 -0.78
CA THR A 179 -15.16 33.90 -2.04
C THR A 179 -15.84 32.67 -2.68
N ALA A 180 -15.20 31.54 -2.67
CA ALA A 180 -15.78 30.28 -3.16
C ALA A 180 -16.99 29.86 -2.31
N LYS A 181 -16.92 29.93 -0.98
CA LYS A 181 -18.04 29.65 -0.07
C LYS A 181 -19.23 30.63 -0.30
N GLU A 182 -18.98 31.92 -0.45
CA GLU A 182 -20.02 32.91 -0.78
C GLU A 182 -20.73 32.55 -2.10
N THR A 183 -19.99 32.01 -3.09
CA THR A 183 -20.59 31.57 -4.35
C THR A 183 -21.50 30.36 -4.14
N VAL A 184 -21.08 29.39 -3.33
CA VAL A 184 -21.91 28.21 -2.98
C VAL A 184 -23.15 28.62 -2.20
N GLU A 185 -23.03 29.53 -1.23
CA GLU A 185 -24.18 30.09 -0.48
C GLU A 185 -25.19 30.76 -1.40
N LYS A 186 -24.70 31.51 -2.40
CA LYS A 186 -25.57 32.12 -3.41
C LYS A 186 -26.34 31.09 -4.22
N ILE A 187 -25.69 29.99 -4.62
CA ILE A 187 -26.33 28.88 -5.34
C ILE A 187 -27.42 28.24 -4.48
N ILE A 188 -27.14 27.99 -3.21
CA ILE A 188 -28.12 27.47 -2.26
C ILE A 188 -29.30 28.40 -2.10
N ASP A 189 -29.07 29.72 -2.04
CA ASP A 189 -30.14 30.73 -1.93
C ASP A 189 -31.01 30.80 -3.18
N GLU A 190 -30.43 30.62 -4.38
CA GLU A 190 -31.19 30.54 -5.63
C GLU A 190 -32.05 29.27 -5.66
N LEU A 191 -31.55 28.13 -5.25
CA LEU A 191 -32.32 26.88 -5.10
C LEU A 191 -33.46 27.06 -4.07
N ASN A 192 -33.18 27.63 -2.92
CA ASN A 192 -34.18 27.95 -1.89
C ASN A 192 -35.32 28.88 -2.45
N THR A 193 -34.95 29.81 -3.29
CA THR A 193 -35.90 30.72 -3.94
C THR A 193 -36.75 29.99 -4.97
N ALA A 194 -36.15 29.15 -5.82
CA ALA A 194 -36.85 28.29 -6.77
C ALA A 194 -37.85 27.37 -6.07
N LYS A 195 -37.42 26.73 -4.98
CA LYS A 195 -38.29 25.86 -4.15
C LYS A 195 -39.51 26.61 -3.59
N LYS A 196 -39.32 27.86 -3.11
CA LYS A 196 -40.42 28.71 -2.62
C LYS A 196 -41.39 29.11 -3.72
N ASN A 197 -40.90 29.29 -4.92
CA ASN A 197 -41.72 29.65 -6.08
C ASN A 197 -42.49 28.48 -6.66
N GLY A 198 -42.08 27.21 -6.31
CA GLY A 198 -42.64 26.02 -6.88
C GLY A 198 -42.04 25.67 -8.25
N ASP A 199 -40.83 26.19 -8.53
CA ASP A 199 -40.10 25.89 -9.75
C ASP A 199 -39.55 24.45 -9.69
N ASP A 200 -39.23 23.88 -10.85
CA ASP A 200 -38.61 22.58 -10.96
C ASP A 200 -37.17 22.65 -10.44
N ILE A 201 -36.87 21.86 -9.40
CA ILE A 201 -35.55 21.88 -8.72
C ILE A 201 -34.50 21.23 -9.58
N GLU A 202 -34.81 20.13 -10.28
CA GLU A 202 -33.82 19.43 -11.13
C GLU A 202 -33.44 20.35 -12.32
N GLU A 203 -34.43 21.00 -12.95
CA GLU A 203 -34.17 21.96 -14.04
C GLU A 203 -33.36 23.16 -13.54
N THR A 204 -33.72 23.69 -12.36
CA THR A 204 -33.02 24.83 -11.76
C THR A 204 -31.58 24.46 -11.40
N PHE A 205 -31.35 23.30 -10.78
CA PHE A 205 -30.04 22.79 -10.43
C PHE A 205 -29.16 22.61 -11.66
N ALA A 206 -29.69 21.97 -12.70
CA ALA A 206 -28.97 21.77 -13.96
C ALA A 206 -28.56 23.09 -14.64
N LYS A 207 -29.39 24.12 -14.52
CA LYS A 207 -29.05 25.45 -15.02
C LYS A 207 -27.94 26.11 -14.21
N LEU A 208 -28.01 26.03 -12.88
CA LEU A 208 -26.98 26.56 -11.99
C LEU A 208 -25.64 25.79 -12.14
N ALA A 209 -25.70 24.48 -12.35
CA ALA A 209 -24.50 23.70 -12.66
C ALA A 209 -23.80 24.21 -13.92
N LYS A 210 -24.53 24.45 -15.01
CA LYS A 210 -23.97 25.04 -16.26
C LYS A 210 -23.40 26.41 -16.07
N GLU A 211 -23.97 27.19 -15.16
CA GLU A 211 -23.58 28.60 -14.93
C GLU A 211 -22.38 28.72 -14.00
N TYR A 212 -22.33 27.89 -12.93
CA TYR A 212 -21.39 28.10 -11.84
C TYR A 212 -20.40 26.93 -11.65
N SER A 213 -20.73 25.68 -12.06
CA SER A 213 -19.86 24.55 -11.77
C SER A 213 -18.53 24.65 -12.49
N GLU A 214 -17.46 24.35 -11.77
CA GLU A 214 -16.09 24.25 -12.26
C GLU A 214 -15.68 22.80 -12.55
N ASP A 215 -16.60 21.86 -12.38
CA ASP A 215 -16.41 20.49 -12.85
C ASP A 215 -16.71 20.38 -14.34
N ASP A 216 -15.66 20.36 -15.14
CA ASP A 216 -15.74 20.30 -16.60
C ASP A 216 -16.38 19.01 -17.13
N ASP A 217 -16.32 17.91 -16.36
CA ASP A 217 -16.82 16.60 -16.79
C ASP A 217 -18.35 16.51 -16.68
N SER A 218 -18.97 17.14 -15.69
CA SER A 218 -20.41 17.03 -15.43
C SER A 218 -21.21 18.32 -15.67
N LYS A 219 -20.59 19.50 -15.67
CA LYS A 219 -21.33 20.79 -15.74
C LYS A 219 -22.27 20.91 -16.94
N GLU A 220 -21.86 20.45 -18.11
CA GLU A 220 -22.68 20.55 -19.34
C GLU A 220 -23.85 19.55 -19.31
N ASP A 221 -23.77 18.49 -18.51
CA ASP A 221 -24.86 17.54 -18.23
C ASP A 221 -25.66 17.90 -16.96
N GLY A 222 -25.65 19.18 -16.59
CA GLY A 222 -26.37 19.67 -15.42
C GLY A 222 -25.81 19.23 -14.08
N GLY A 223 -24.50 18.92 -14.04
CA GLY A 223 -23.78 18.45 -12.87
C GLY A 223 -23.99 16.96 -12.55
N SER A 224 -24.54 16.18 -13.49
CA SER A 224 -24.87 14.76 -13.25
C SER A 224 -23.60 13.91 -13.07
N LEU A 225 -23.52 13.21 -11.94
CA LEU A 225 -22.50 12.16 -11.69
C LEU A 225 -23.06 10.76 -12.00
N GLY A 226 -24.33 10.68 -12.41
CA GLY A 226 -24.99 9.40 -12.64
C GLY A 226 -25.32 8.64 -11.37
N GLU A 227 -25.36 7.32 -11.47
CA GLU A 227 -25.59 6.41 -10.33
C GLU A 227 -24.22 6.13 -9.66
N ILE A 228 -24.10 6.50 -8.41
CA ILE A 228 -22.86 6.38 -7.63
C ILE A 228 -23.10 5.71 -6.27
N ASN A 229 -22.02 5.17 -5.73
CA ASN A 229 -21.90 4.64 -4.38
C ASN A 229 -20.46 4.92 -3.86
N ILE A 230 -20.20 4.66 -2.58
CA ILE A 230 -18.81 4.70 -2.03
C ILE A 230 -17.88 3.84 -2.90
N GLY A 231 -16.75 4.42 -3.26
CA GLY A 231 -15.74 3.76 -4.09
C GLY A 231 -16.10 3.59 -5.57
N SER A 232 -17.26 4.09 -6.05
CA SER A 232 -17.64 4.03 -7.47
C SER A 232 -16.97 5.12 -8.31
N LEU A 233 -16.52 6.18 -7.67
CA LEU A 233 -15.72 7.27 -8.20
C LEU A 233 -14.41 7.37 -7.40
N ASP A 234 -13.59 8.38 -7.69
CA ASP A 234 -12.44 8.73 -6.87
C ASP A 234 -12.88 9.01 -5.42
N SER A 235 -12.07 8.65 -4.42
CA SER A 235 -12.38 8.83 -2.99
C SER A 235 -12.73 10.25 -2.59
N ASN A 236 -12.32 11.24 -3.39
CA ASN A 236 -12.74 12.64 -3.21
C ASN A 236 -14.25 12.86 -3.29
N TYR A 237 -15.00 11.89 -3.86
CA TYR A 237 -16.46 11.95 -3.97
C TYR A 237 -17.20 11.21 -2.85
N ASP A 238 -16.53 10.48 -1.99
CA ASP A 238 -17.16 9.69 -0.92
C ASP A 238 -17.94 10.58 0.06
N GLU A 239 -17.45 11.78 0.35
CA GLU A 239 -18.19 12.78 1.16
C GLU A 239 -19.50 13.22 0.50
N LEU A 240 -19.56 13.25 -0.84
CA LEU A 240 -20.82 13.56 -1.55
C LEU A 240 -21.82 12.41 -1.41
N VAL A 241 -21.36 11.16 -1.46
CA VAL A 241 -22.20 9.97 -1.25
C VAL A 241 -22.77 9.96 0.17
N LYS A 242 -21.94 10.22 1.17
CA LYS A 242 -22.36 10.33 2.58
C LYS A 242 -23.43 11.42 2.75
N ALA A 243 -23.16 12.63 2.24
CA ALA A 243 -24.11 13.72 2.30
C ALA A 243 -25.41 13.42 1.54
N ALA A 244 -25.34 12.76 0.38
CA ALA A 244 -26.51 12.36 -0.38
C ALA A 244 -27.35 11.30 0.35
N SER A 245 -26.74 10.44 1.18
CA SER A 245 -27.47 9.42 1.95
C SER A 245 -28.48 10.04 2.91
N GLU A 246 -28.21 11.24 3.41
CA GLU A 246 -29.08 11.97 4.34
C GLU A 246 -30.24 12.70 3.66
N LEU A 247 -30.16 12.89 2.33
CA LEU A 247 -31.17 13.57 1.54
C LEU A 247 -32.28 12.59 1.09
N LYS A 248 -33.50 13.10 0.87
CA LYS A 248 -34.53 12.37 0.15
C LYS A 248 -34.44 12.63 -1.35
N ASP A 249 -35.03 11.77 -2.13
CA ASP A 249 -35.13 11.96 -3.58
C ASP A 249 -35.79 13.31 -3.90
N GLY A 250 -35.17 14.08 -4.77
CA GLY A 250 -35.56 15.45 -5.13
C GLY A 250 -35.08 16.54 -4.13
N GLU A 251 -34.32 16.18 -3.09
CA GLU A 251 -33.75 17.16 -2.16
C GLU A 251 -32.29 17.50 -2.54
N TYR A 252 -31.89 18.73 -2.28
CA TYR A 252 -30.53 19.24 -2.43
C TYR A 252 -29.92 19.61 -1.06
N SER A 253 -28.59 19.60 -0.97
CA SER A 253 -27.89 20.00 0.25
C SER A 253 -28.11 21.49 0.54
N THR A 254 -28.47 21.79 1.78
CA THR A 254 -28.63 23.18 2.27
C THR A 254 -27.38 23.68 2.99
N GLU A 255 -26.40 22.79 3.21
CA GLU A 255 -25.10 23.07 3.76
C GLU A 255 -24.02 22.81 2.70
N ILE A 256 -22.89 23.51 2.83
CA ILE A 256 -21.75 23.36 1.94
C ILE A 256 -21.07 22.03 2.25
N ILE A 257 -20.87 21.20 1.24
CA ILE A 257 -20.08 19.96 1.38
C ILE A 257 -18.65 20.28 0.95
N THR A 258 -17.69 19.93 1.78
CA THR A 258 -16.27 20.21 1.53
C THR A 258 -15.57 18.91 1.18
N THR A 259 -14.80 18.91 0.08
CA THR A 259 -13.89 17.84 -0.31
C THR A 259 -12.51 18.42 -0.61
N GLU A 260 -11.54 17.58 -0.95
CA GLU A 260 -10.23 18.06 -1.43
C GLU A 260 -10.32 18.83 -2.76
N LEU A 261 -11.37 18.62 -3.56
CA LEU A 261 -11.61 19.32 -4.83
C LEU A 261 -12.15 20.73 -4.62
N GLY A 262 -12.82 21.01 -3.49
CA GLY A 262 -13.42 22.29 -3.21
C GLY A 262 -14.76 22.18 -2.46
N TYR A 263 -15.68 23.08 -2.79
CA TYR A 263 -16.98 23.21 -2.14
C TYR A 263 -18.10 22.79 -3.08
N HIS A 264 -19.03 21.99 -2.57
CA HIS A 264 -20.08 21.39 -3.38
C HIS A 264 -21.48 21.73 -2.85
N VAL A 265 -22.42 21.77 -3.78
CA VAL A 265 -23.85 21.56 -3.55
C VAL A 265 -24.24 20.30 -4.31
N ILE A 266 -25.04 19.42 -3.71
CA ILE A 266 -25.55 18.22 -4.36
C ILE A 266 -27.06 18.22 -4.44
N LEU A 267 -27.60 17.53 -5.46
CA LEU A 267 -29.01 17.18 -5.60
C LEU A 267 -29.09 15.65 -5.73
N LYS A 268 -29.86 15.01 -4.84
CA LYS A 268 -30.19 13.59 -5.00
C LYS A 268 -31.49 13.44 -5.78
N THR A 269 -31.45 12.75 -6.90
CA THR A 269 -32.63 12.54 -7.75
C THR A 269 -33.29 11.17 -7.53
N LYS A 270 -32.49 10.15 -7.16
CA LYS A 270 -32.97 8.78 -6.98
C LYS A 270 -32.13 8.02 -5.96
N THR A 271 -32.82 7.17 -5.19
CA THR A 271 -32.17 6.16 -4.32
C THR A 271 -32.47 4.76 -4.89
N GLY A 272 -31.43 3.96 -5.11
CA GLY A 272 -31.50 2.57 -5.51
C GLY A 272 -31.74 1.62 -4.34
N GLU A 273 -31.49 0.35 -4.55
CA GLU A 273 -31.57 -0.65 -3.49
C GLU A 273 -30.21 -0.80 -2.79
N LYS A 274 -30.20 -0.80 -1.45
CA LYS A 274 -29.01 -1.14 -0.67
C LYS A 274 -28.69 -2.61 -0.88
N LYS A 275 -27.46 -2.96 -1.20
CA LYS A 275 -27.00 -4.36 -1.29
C LYS A 275 -27.29 -5.09 0.01
N SER A 276 -27.59 -6.38 -0.07
CA SER A 276 -27.78 -7.18 1.14
C SER A 276 -26.49 -7.28 1.95
N TYR A 277 -26.61 -7.59 3.24
CA TYR A 277 -25.46 -7.82 4.11
C TYR A 277 -24.51 -8.87 3.52
N ASP A 278 -25.07 -10.00 3.06
CA ASP A 278 -24.29 -11.11 2.49
C ASP A 278 -23.59 -10.70 1.17
N ASP A 279 -24.25 -9.90 0.32
CA ASP A 279 -23.65 -9.41 -0.94
C ASP A 279 -22.57 -8.32 -0.71
N SER A 280 -22.57 -7.70 0.47
CA SER A 280 -21.61 -6.66 0.85
C SER A 280 -20.44 -7.21 1.68
N LEU A 281 -20.46 -8.47 2.10
CA LEU A 281 -19.55 -9.01 3.09
C LEU A 281 -18.08 -8.89 2.69
N ASP A 282 -17.75 -9.23 1.45
CA ASP A 282 -16.36 -9.18 0.97
C ASP A 282 -15.86 -7.74 0.88
N SER A 283 -16.67 -6.83 0.33
CA SER A 283 -16.28 -5.42 0.23
C SER A 283 -16.19 -4.73 1.60
N MET A 284 -17.07 -5.09 2.55
CA MET A 284 -16.96 -4.59 3.92
C MET A 284 -15.69 -5.06 4.60
N LYS A 285 -15.33 -6.33 4.46
CA LYS A 285 -14.08 -6.86 5.02
C LYS A 285 -12.86 -6.16 4.44
N GLU A 286 -12.84 -5.93 3.12
CA GLU A 286 -11.77 -5.20 2.45
C GLU A 286 -11.64 -3.78 3.02
N SER A 287 -12.73 -3.02 3.06
CA SER A 287 -12.72 -1.64 3.57
C SER A 287 -12.30 -1.57 5.04
N ILE A 288 -12.90 -2.38 5.91
CA ILE A 288 -12.54 -2.42 7.34
C ILE A 288 -11.07 -2.81 7.53
N THR A 289 -10.55 -3.73 6.71
CA THR A 289 -9.14 -4.13 6.75
C THR A 289 -8.22 -2.95 6.43
N GLN A 290 -8.51 -2.19 5.38
CA GLN A 290 -7.72 -1.03 5.00
C GLN A 290 -7.79 0.09 6.05
N ASP A 291 -8.98 0.36 6.58
CA ASP A 291 -9.18 1.34 7.65
C ASP A 291 -8.36 0.97 8.90
N LYS A 292 -8.46 -0.28 9.36
CA LYS A 292 -7.69 -0.77 10.51
C LYS A 292 -6.18 -0.68 10.29
N LEU A 293 -5.69 -1.02 9.11
CA LEU A 293 -4.25 -0.93 8.78
C LEU A 293 -3.76 0.52 8.68
N THR A 294 -4.63 1.43 8.28
CA THR A 294 -4.34 2.87 8.24
C THR A 294 -4.30 3.46 9.64
N GLU A 295 -5.23 3.08 10.49
CA GLU A 295 -5.35 3.57 11.87
C GLU A 295 -4.31 2.98 12.81
N ASP A 296 -4.00 1.68 12.65
CA ASP A 296 -3.05 0.95 13.52
C ASP A 296 -2.05 0.11 12.72
N GLN A 297 -0.94 0.72 12.38
CA GLN A 297 0.17 0.04 11.68
C GLN A 297 0.82 -1.07 12.54
N SER A 298 0.56 -1.14 13.85
CA SER A 298 1.09 -2.25 14.67
C SER A 298 0.48 -3.59 14.30
N LEU A 299 -0.69 -3.61 13.65
CA LEU A 299 -1.33 -4.82 13.13
C LEU A 299 -0.47 -5.56 12.10
N MET A 300 0.35 -4.85 11.32
CA MET A 300 1.31 -5.47 10.40
C MET A 300 2.35 -6.33 11.16
N VAL A 301 2.83 -5.81 12.29
CA VAL A 301 3.82 -6.54 13.13
C VAL A 301 3.17 -7.72 13.81
N ASP A 302 1.94 -7.54 14.31
CA ASP A 302 1.19 -8.61 14.96
C ASP A 302 0.85 -9.75 13.97
N ALA A 303 0.50 -9.42 12.71
CA ALA A 303 0.28 -10.39 11.65
C ALA A 303 1.53 -11.24 11.34
N ILE A 304 2.68 -10.57 11.11
CA ILE A 304 3.95 -11.27 10.82
C ILE A 304 4.32 -12.19 11.99
N ARG A 305 4.16 -11.71 13.22
CA ARG A 305 4.43 -12.50 14.41
C ARG A 305 3.50 -13.69 14.53
N TYR A 306 2.20 -13.48 14.28
CA TYR A 306 1.20 -14.55 14.31
C TYR A 306 1.56 -15.71 13.37
N TYR A 307 1.92 -15.43 12.11
CA TYR A 307 2.27 -16.47 11.16
C TYR A 307 3.59 -17.18 11.51
N ARG A 308 4.60 -16.48 12.03
CA ARG A 308 5.84 -17.09 12.50
C ARG A 308 5.59 -17.99 13.71
N ASP A 309 4.75 -17.55 14.66
CA ASP A 309 4.36 -18.33 15.84
C ASP A 309 3.52 -19.57 15.45
N LEU A 310 2.66 -19.45 14.41
CA LEU A 310 1.88 -20.58 13.87
C LEU A 310 2.76 -21.73 13.39
N TYR A 311 3.97 -21.43 12.88
CA TYR A 311 4.96 -22.41 12.45
C TYR A 311 5.97 -22.79 13.55
N GLU A 312 5.68 -22.47 14.81
CA GLU A 312 6.51 -22.81 15.99
C GLU A 312 7.99 -22.43 15.78
N LEU A 313 8.22 -21.18 15.26
CA LEU A 313 9.57 -20.70 14.94
C LEU A 313 10.51 -20.81 16.15
N ASP A 314 11.62 -21.57 15.99
CA ASP A 314 12.71 -21.68 16.95
C ASP A 314 14.05 -21.36 16.27
N ILE A 315 14.71 -20.30 16.70
CA ILE A 315 16.02 -19.88 16.18
C ILE A 315 17.11 -20.49 17.05
N VAL A 316 17.66 -21.63 16.63
CA VAL A 316 18.64 -22.42 17.40
C VAL A 316 20.03 -21.75 17.56
N ASP A 317 20.39 -20.81 16.69
CA ASP A 317 21.59 -19.98 16.87
C ASP A 317 21.27 -18.86 17.87
N SER A 318 21.89 -18.95 19.05
CA SER A 318 21.58 -18.04 20.19
C SER A 318 21.92 -16.57 19.95
N GLU A 319 22.83 -16.28 19.03
CA GLU A 319 23.18 -14.91 18.66
C GLU A 319 22.13 -14.32 17.75
N LEU A 320 21.70 -15.06 16.72
CA LEU A 320 20.61 -14.67 15.81
C LEU A 320 19.27 -14.60 16.55
N ASP A 321 19.00 -15.50 17.50
CA ASP A 321 17.81 -15.46 18.35
C ASP A 321 17.77 -14.17 19.21
N SER A 322 18.90 -13.81 19.80
CA SER A 322 19.04 -12.56 20.54
C SER A 322 18.81 -11.33 19.66
N GLN A 323 19.41 -11.31 18.45
CA GLN A 323 19.20 -10.23 17.47
C GLN A 323 17.75 -10.15 17.02
N TYR A 324 17.11 -11.28 16.75
CA TYR A 324 15.69 -11.37 16.39
C TYR A 324 14.79 -10.79 17.50
N SER A 325 15.03 -11.19 18.74
CA SER A 325 14.27 -10.71 19.90
C SER A 325 14.40 -9.18 20.07
N ILE A 326 15.60 -8.62 19.90
CA ILE A 326 15.84 -7.17 19.94
C ILE A 326 15.12 -6.48 18.78
N TYR A 327 15.22 -7.02 17.56
CA TYR A 327 14.58 -6.49 16.37
C TYR A 327 13.06 -6.43 16.55
N MET A 328 12.42 -7.54 16.96
CA MET A 328 10.97 -7.59 17.17
C MET A 328 10.50 -6.62 18.26
N ASN A 329 11.23 -6.51 19.37
CA ASN A 329 10.91 -5.56 20.43
C ASN A 329 11.01 -4.10 19.95
N ASN A 330 12.03 -3.77 19.15
CA ASN A 330 12.18 -2.43 18.59
C ASN A 330 11.05 -2.11 17.61
N LEU A 331 10.69 -3.06 16.75
CA LEU A 331 9.61 -2.91 15.78
C LEU A 331 8.28 -2.64 16.48
N ILE A 332 7.91 -3.47 17.47
CA ILE A 332 6.70 -3.28 18.28
C ILE A 332 6.69 -1.91 18.96
N ASN A 333 7.81 -1.50 19.56
CA ASN A 333 7.90 -0.22 20.24
C ASN A 333 7.78 0.98 19.29
N THR A 334 8.31 0.85 18.08
CA THR A 334 8.24 1.90 17.06
C THR A 334 6.77 2.18 16.70
N TYR A 335 6.01 1.14 16.35
CA TYR A 335 4.61 1.31 15.96
C TYR A 335 3.68 1.68 17.12
N LYS A 336 3.87 1.12 18.31
CA LYS A 336 3.09 1.53 19.52
C LYS A 336 3.32 2.97 19.95
N ASN A 337 4.43 3.59 19.58
CA ASN A 337 4.70 4.98 19.91
C ASN A 337 4.22 5.96 18.83
N GLN A 338 3.94 5.49 17.62
CA GLN A 338 3.36 6.31 16.54
C GLN A 338 1.85 6.52 16.74
N ASN A 339 1.18 5.63 17.46
CA ASN A 339 -0.27 5.68 17.73
C ASN A 339 -0.61 6.41 19.07
N LYS A 340 0.32 7.21 19.62
CA LYS A 340 0.10 8.06 20.80
C LYS A 340 0.19 9.54 20.45
#